data_72a2842ebdd5eae19ec1d8b07d17e95a
#
_entry.id   72a2842ebdd5eae19ec1d8b07d17e95a
#
_cell.length_a   1.000
_cell.length_b   1.000
_cell.length_c   1.000
_cell.angle_alpha   90.00
_cell.angle_beta   90.00
_cell.angle_gamma   90.00
#
_symmetry.space_group_name_H-M   'P 1'
#
loop_
_entity.id
_entity.type
_entity.pdbx_description
1 polymer ?
#
loop_
_entity_poly.entity_id
_entity_poly.type
_entity_poly.pdbx_seq_one_letter_code
_entity_poly.pdbx_strand_id
1 'polypeptide(L)'
;MSVPALIVRSLSAQASLEPHTFTRAFTVGRAPDSDVQIVHPLVSRTHLLVTPTSTGWAVSCQGRNGMLVNGSVTREALVAQGTRIQLGDASGPAL
;
A
#
# COMPACT_ATOMS: atom_id res chain seq x y z
N MET A 1 9.91 -21.87 -5.26
CA MET A 1 10.50 -20.84 -4.39
C MET A 1 9.39 -20.16 -3.60
N SER A 2 9.57 -20.05 -2.32
CA SER A 2 8.60 -19.34 -1.49
C SER A 2 8.83 -17.84 -1.59
N VAL A 3 7.73 -17.09 -1.66
CA VAL A 3 7.76 -15.64 -1.65
C VAL A 3 7.94 -15.19 -0.18
N PRO A 4 8.86 -14.25 0.11
CA PRO A 4 8.94 -13.71 1.46
C PRO A 4 7.64 -13.04 1.85
N ALA A 5 7.22 -13.21 3.08
CA ALA A 5 6.02 -12.54 3.57
C ALA A 5 6.24 -11.04 3.66
N LEU A 6 5.21 -10.27 3.31
CA LEU A 6 5.21 -8.83 3.45
C LEU A 6 4.33 -8.45 4.62
N ILE A 7 4.87 -7.70 5.57
CA ILE A 7 4.12 -7.20 6.71
C ILE A 7 3.79 -5.73 6.45
N VAL A 8 2.49 -5.43 6.47
CA VAL A 8 1.98 -4.08 6.20
C VAL A 8 1.42 -3.52 7.50
N ARG A 9 1.88 -2.33 7.88
CA ARG A 9 1.39 -1.60 9.04
C ARG A 9 0.83 -0.26 8.62
N SER A 10 -0.25 0.14 9.25
CA SER A 10 -0.75 1.50 9.08
C SER A 10 0.07 2.46 9.92
N LEU A 11 0.50 3.57 9.31
CA LEU A 11 1.18 4.65 10.01
C LEU A 11 0.26 5.84 10.26
N SER A 12 -1.01 5.71 9.86
CA SER A 12 -2.00 6.78 9.96
C SER A 12 -2.95 6.50 11.13
N ALA A 13 -3.27 7.53 11.91
CA ALA A 13 -4.22 7.42 13.00
C ALA A 13 -5.64 7.11 12.54
N GLN A 14 -5.94 7.35 11.25
CA GLN A 14 -7.26 7.10 10.67
C GLN A 14 -7.45 5.65 10.24
N ALA A 15 -6.40 4.89 10.16
CA ALA A 15 -6.45 3.48 9.83
C ALA A 15 -6.04 2.69 11.06
N SER A 16 -7.01 2.30 11.86
CA SER A 16 -6.74 1.49 13.06
C SER A 16 -6.57 0.05 12.64
N LEU A 17 -5.47 -0.21 11.89
CA LEU A 17 -5.19 -1.54 11.39
C LEU A 17 -4.09 -2.18 12.20
N GLU A 18 -4.35 -3.40 12.64
CA GLU A 18 -3.29 -4.26 13.10
C GLU A 18 -2.42 -4.66 11.91
N PRO A 19 -1.15 -4.99 12.14
CA PRO A 19 -0.29 -5.43 11.05
C PRO A 19 -0.88 -6.62 10.30
N HIS A 20 -0.85 -6.55 8.97
CA HIS A 20 -1.28 -7.62 8.08
C HIS A 20 -0.06 -8.28 7.46
N THR A 21 -0.08 -9.60 7.38
CA THR A 21 0.98 -10.37 6.72
C THR A 21 0.43 -10.98 5.44
N PHE A 22 1.11 -10.74 4.32
CA PHE A 22 0.70 -11.24 3.01
C PHE A 22 1.79 -12.11 2.39
N THR A 23 1.36 -13.18 1.73
CA THR A 23 2.23 -14.07 0.96
C THR A 23 1.80 -14.16 -0.50
N ARG A 24 0.79 -13.38 -0.89
CA ARG A 24 0.25 -13.31 -2.25
C ARG A 24 -0.13 -11.88 -2.58
N ALA A 25 -0.44 -11.62 -3.83
CA ALA A 25 -0.90 -10.30 -4.26
C ALA A 25 -2.11 -9.84 -3.45
N PHE A 26 -2.15 -8.55 -3.14
CA PHE A 26 -3.25 -7.97 -2.39
C PHE A 26 -3.51 -6.54 -2.83
N THR A 27 -4.67 -6.02 -2.44
CA THR A 27 -5.10 -4.67 -2.77
C THR A 27 -5.23 -3.81 -1.51
N VAL A 28 -4.99 -2.51 -1.69
CA VAL A 28 -5.20 -1.49 -0.67
C VAL A 28 -6.13 -0.44 -1.26
N GLY A 29 -7.19 -0.11 -0.54
CA GLY A 29 -8.11 0.89 -1.03
C GLY A 29 -9.25 1.17 -0.08
N ARG A 30 -10.17 2.03 -0.53
CA ARG A 30 -11.33 2.44 0.26
C ARG A 30 -12.47 1.43 0.18
N ALA A 31 -12.52 0.59 -0.84
CA ALA A 31 -13.59 -0.36 -1.02
C ALA A 31 -13.60 -1.42 0.10
N PRO A 32 -14.78 -1.85 0.55
CA PRO A 32 -14.87 -2.85 1.62
C PRO A 32 -14.25 -4.20 1.26
N ASP A 33 -14.14 -4.51 -0.02
CA ASP A 33 -13.54 -5.76 -0.50
C ASP A 33 -12.03 -5.67 -0.70
N SER A 34 -11.42 -4.52 -0.39
CA SER A 34 -9.96 -4.39 -0.40
C SER A 34 -9.36 -5.23 0.71
N ASP A 35 -8.21 -5.87 0.44
CA ASP A 35 -7.51 -6.65 1.46
C ASP A 35 -7.07 -5.78 2.64
N VAL A 36 -6.64 -4.56 2.35
CA VAL A 36 -6.39 -3.53 3.36
C VAL A 36 -7.31 -2.36 3.05
N GLN A 37 -8.32 -2.17 3.89
CA GLN A 37 -9.27 -1.08 3.68
C GLN A 37 -8.83 0.17 4.43
N ILE A 38 -8.75 1.30 3.70
CA ILE A 38 -8.46 2.60 4.27
C ILE A 38 -9.54 3.57 3.83
N VAL A 39 -10.35 4.03 4.76
CA VAL A 39 -11.45 4.95 4.49
C VAL A 39 -10.92 6.38 4.65
N HIS A 40 -10.59 7.01 3.52
CA HIS A 40 -10.06 8.36 3.49
C HIS A 40 -10.41 9.01 2.15
N PRO A 41 -10.71 10.33 2.11
CA PRO A 41 -11.11 11.00 0.86
C PRO A 41 -10.07 10.92 -0.26
N LEU A 42 -8.78 10.86 0.08
CA LEU A 42 -7.71 10.78 -0.91
C LEU A 42 -7.48 9.35 -1.42
N VAL A 43 -8.12 8.36 -0.83
CA VAL A 43 -7.92 6.96 -1.20
C VAL A 43 -9.01 6.52 -2.16
N SER A 44 -8.61 6.03 -3.33
CA SER A 44 -9.52 5.47 -4.31
C SER A 44 -10.02 4.09 -3.87
N ARG A 45 -11.09 3.61 -4.48
CA ARG A 45 -11.68 2.31 -4.14
C ARG A 45 -10.65 1.20 -4.20
N THR A 46 -9.87 1.12 -5.29
CA THR A 46 -8.66 0.31 -5.38
C THR A 46 -7.51 1.27 -5.62
N HIS A 47 -6.69 1.50 -4.61
CA HIS A 47 -5.63 2.51 -4.68
C HIS A 47 -4.28 1.89 -5.00
N LEU A 48 -3.95 0.76 -4.40
CA LEU A 48 -2.69 0.05 -4.63
C LEU A 48 -2.96 -1.39 -4.98
N LEU A 49 -2.15 -1.91 -5.89
CA LEU A 49 -2.00 -3.34 -6.13
C LEU A 49 -0.57 -3.72 -5.77
N VAL A 50 -0.42 -4.65 -4.84
CA VAL A 50 0.89 -5.08 -4.35
C VAL A 50 1.07 -6.53 -4.74
N THR A 51 2.14 -6.82 -5.48
CA THR A 51 2.37 -8.15 -6.05
C THR A 51 3.75 -8.66 -5.70
N PRO A 52 3.89 -9.97 -5.42
CA PRO A 52 5.19 -10.57 -5.24
C PRO A 52 5.93 -10.69 -6.58
N THR A 53 7.23 -10.50 -6.53
CA THR A 53 8.12 -10.67 -7.69
C THR A 53 9.20 -11.68 -7.35
N SER A 54 10.04 -12.01 -8.33
CA SER A 54 11.15 -12.92 -8.12
C SER A 54 12.19 -12.39 -7.13
N THR A 55 12.22 -11.07 -6.92
CA THR A 55 13.21 -10.42 -6.03
C THR A 55 12.59 -9.76 -4.81
N GLY A 56 11.28 -9.85 -4.64
CA GLY A 56 10.61 -9.23 -3.50
C GLY A 56 9.16 -8.86 -3.83
N TRP A 57 8.80 -7.61 -3.54
CA TRP A 57 7.46 -7.12 -3.74
C TRP A 57 7.47 -5.84 -4.57
N ALA A 58 6.44 -5.68 -5.40
CA ALA A 58 6.24 -4.47 -6.20
C ALA A 58 4.88 -3.87 -5.86
N VAL A 59 4.81 -2.54 -5.85
CA VAL A 59 3.56 -1.81 -5.67
C VAL A 59 3.25 -1.01 -6.93
N SER A 60 1.98 -1.07 -7.36
CA SER A 60 1.47 -0.30 -8.49
C SER A 60 0.32 0.56 -8.00
N CYS A 61 0.38 1.87 -8.27
CA CYS A 61 -0.66 2.80 -7.86
C CYS A 61 -1.76 2.83 -8.92
N GLN A 62 -2.97 2.47 -8.50
CA GLN A 62 -4.18 2.53 -9.33
C GLN A 62 -5.03 3.76 -8.99
N GLY A 63 -4.69 4.45 -7.90
CA GLY A 63 -5.49 5.53 -7.37
C GLY A 63 -5.35 6.83 -8.16
N ARG A 64 -6.46 7.57 -8.22
CA ARG A 64 -6.51 8.85 -8.93
C ARG A 64 -5.51 9.86 -8.36
N ASN A 65 -5.38 9.89 -7.04
CA ASN A 65 -4.55 10.89 -6.35
C ASN A 65 -3.08 10.49 -6.25
N GLY A 66 -2.71 9.30 -6.74
CA GLY A 66 -1.32 8.87 -6.74
C GLY A 66 -0.81 8.36 -5.40
N MET A 67 0.50 8.23 -5.29
CA MET A 67 1.16 7.83 -4.06
C MET A 67 2.54 8.47 -3.96
N LEU A 68 3.07 8.53 -2.72
CA LEU A 68 4.46 8.87 -2.47
C LEU A 68 5.14 7.66 -1.82
N VAL A 69 6.30 7.29 -2.35
CA VAL A 69 7.13 6.22 -1.78
C VAL A 69 8.37 6.87 -1.19
N ASN A 70 8.52 6.77 0.13
CA ASN A 70 9.58 7.43 0.87
C ASN A 70 9.69 8.93 0.53
N GLY A 71 8.54 9.58 0.35
CA GLY A 71 8.45 11.00 0.06
C GLY A 71 8.52 11.38 -1.42
N SER A 72 8.71 10.42 -2.33
CA SER A 72 8.80 10.69 -3.77
C SER A 72 7.55 10.24 -4.50
N VAL A 73 7.02 11.11 -5.36
CA VAL A 73 5.84 10.78 -6.18
C VAL A 73 6.23 9.74 -7.23
N THR A 74 5.50 8.64 -7.26
CA THR A 74 5.71 7.59 -8.24
C THR A 74 4.43 6.78 -8.42
N ARG A 75 4.33 6.04 -9.51
CA ARG A 75 3.20 5.15 -9.79
C ARG A 75 3.56 3.67 -9.59
N GLU A 76 4.84 3.36 -9.60
CA GLU A 76 5.32 1.99 -9.40
C GLU A 76 6.63 2.03 -8.62
N ALA A 77 6.82 1.06 -7.75
CA ALA A 77 8.03 0.95 -6.96
C ALA A 77 8.25 -0.47 -6.48
N LEU A 78 9.49 -0.80 -6.21
CA LEU A 78 9.83 -2.00 -5.46
C LEU A 78 9.75 -1.67 -3.96
N VAL A 79 9.22 -2.60 -3.19
CA VAL A 79 9.04 -2.45 -1.76
C VAL A 79 10.15 -3.19 -1.02
N ALA A 80 10.77 -2.50 -0.08
CA ALA A 80 11.78 -3.08 0.79
C ALA A 80 11.36 -2.89 2.25
N GLN A 81 12.11 -3.49 3.15
CA GLN A 81 11.88 -3.27 4.57
C GLN A 81 12.04 -1.78 4.89
N GLY A 82 11.07 -1.22 5.60
CA GLY A 82 11.07 0.18 5.96
C GLY A 82 10.52 1.13 4.88
N THR A 83 10.04 0.60 3.75
CA THR A 83 9.39 1.43 2.73
C THR A 83 8.12 2.05 3.30
N ARG A 84 7.98 3.36 3.13
CA ARG A 84 6.82 4.12 3.55
C ARG A 84 6.05 4.59 2.34
N ILE A 85 4.75 4.30 2.30
CA ILE A 85 3.87 4.69 1.21
C ILE A 85 2.78 5.60 1.75
N GLN A 86 2.63 6.79 1.15
CA GLN A 86 1.55 7.72 1.45
C GLN A 86 0.58 7.72 0.28
N LEU A 87 -0.71 7.63 0.58
CA LEU A 87 -1.77 7.55 -0.42
C LEU A 87 -2.32 8.93 -0.68
N GLY A 88 -2.28 9.34 -1.95
CA GLY A 88 -2.76 10.65 -2.36
C GLY A 88 -1.65 11.69 -2.37
N ASP A 89 -1.38 12.30 -1.24
CA ASP A 89 -0.33 13.31 -1.12
C ASP A 89 0.39 13.19 0.23
N ALA A 90 1.28 14.15 0.52
CA ALA A 90 2.08 14.10 1.73
C ALA A 90 1.26 14.18 3.03
N SER A 91 0.00 14.61 2.96
CA SER A 91 -0.91 14.65 4.10
C SER A 91 -1.86 13.46 4.14
N GLY A 92 -1.76 12.55 3.17
CA GLY A 92 -2.61 11.38 3.10
C GLY A 92 -2.21 10.27 4.07
N PRO A 93 -3.05 9.22 4.18
CA PRO A 93 -2.74 8.09 5.04
C PRO A 93 -1.48 7.36 4.57
N ALA A 94 -0.71 6.84 5.52
CA ALA A 94 0.56 6.18 5.26
C ALA A 94 0.54 4.72 5.73
N LEU A 95 1.32 3.91 5.02
CA LEU A 95 1.50 2.49 5.33
C LEU A 95 2.96 2.16 5.58
#